data_78df9c2b924d74e1c11f21bb2884f378
#
_entry.id   78df9c2b924d74e1c11f21bb2884f378
#
_cell.length_a   1.000
_cell.length_b   1.000
_cell.length_c   1.000
_cell.angle_alpha   90.00
_cell.angle_beta   90.00
_cell.angle_gamma   90.00
#
_symmetry.space_group_name_H-M   'P 1'
#
loop_
_entity.id
_entity.type
_entity.pdbx_description
1 polymer ?
#
loop_
_entity_poly.entity_id
_entity_poly.type
_entity_poly.pdbx_seq_one_letter_code
_entity_poly.pdbx_strand_id
1 'polypeptide(L)'
;LLYILMAGIGVALLTMFTPYVSMLIFSEVIPSGDANQIIPIAVLLFSAAVGLTMVYIARNLVVARIKDMVEYALQTALMSRLLQMPTTFTKRFTPGDLSNRLLSLSRVSSNLTANFLSTLLTFLFSFVMAAQFFIYGGPLLYTGIIVVLIRIVALILESHYTQKVQRSVNASGSRLLGMLFALFSGIQKIKTTGSEFRAFYQWAKAYAPTEQYSSRQPLASFYVTGVSYCLKFLPMIVTMSAAWYYGL
;
A
#
# COMPACT_ATOMS: atom_id res chain seq x y z
N LEU A 1 -11.98 4.02 18.15
CA LEU A 1 -11.35 5.19 17.58
C LEU A 1 -10.31 5.78 18.56
N LEU A 2 -10.68 6.06 19.82
CA LEU A 2 -9.79 6.62 20.83
C LEU A 2 -8.52 5.79 21.04
N TYR A 3 -8.65 4.46 21.18
CA TYR A 3 -7.49 3.54 21.33
C TYR A 3 -6.54 3.58 20.14
N ILE A 4 -7.05 3.75 18.91
CA ILE A 4 -6.22 3.86 17.70
C ILE A 4 -5.44 5.17 17.72
N LEU A 5 -6.08 6.27 18.09
CA LEU A 5 -5.43 7.58 18.22
C LEU A 5 -4.35 7.53 19.30
N MET A 6 -4.64 6.96 20.48
CA MET A 6 -3.66 6.80 21.55
C MET A 6 -2.46 5.94 21.12
N ALA A 7 -2.72 4.77 20.50
CA ALA A 7 -1.66 3.92 19.99
C ALA A 7 -0.83 4.62 18.92
N GLY A 8 -1.48 5.40 18.06
CA GLY A 8 -0.78 6.13 17.02
C GLY A 8 0.07 7.28 17.54
N ILE A 9 -0.40 8.03 18.55
CA ILE A 9 0.42 9.03 19.24
C ILE A 9 1.62 8.34 19.88
N GLY A 10 1.45 7.18 20.52
CA GLY A 10 2.54 6.40 21.08
C GLY A 10 3.58 6.02 20.01
N VAL A 11 3.15 5.55 18.83
CA VAL A 11 4.06 5.26 17.68
C VAL A 11 4.79 6.53 17.26
N ALA A 12 4.08 7.66 17.12
CA ALA A 12 4.69 8.91 16.68
C ALA A 12 5.75 9.40 17.68
N LEU A 13 5.46 9.38 18.97
CA LEU A 13 6.42 9.78 20.01
C LEU A 13 7.66 8.86 20.04
N LEU A 14 7.46 7.55 19.97
CA LEU A 14 8.57 6.61 19.96
C LEU A 14 9.41 6.68 18.67
N THR A 15 8.79 6.99 17.52
CA THR A 15 9.54 7.21 16.27
C THR A 15 10.35 8.49 16.27
N MET A 16 9.90 9.54 17.00
CA MET A 16 10.69 10.76 17.22
C MET A 16 11.94 10.51 18.05
N PHE A 17 11.91 9.49 18.89
CA PHE A 17 13.01 9.15 19.77
C PHE A 17 14.28 8.68 19.01
N THR A 18 14.10 7.94 17.91
CA THR A 18 15.24 7.43 17.12
C THR A 18 16.09 8.55 16.49
N PRO A 19 15.55 9.57 15.80
CA PRO A 19 16.34 10.69 15.31
C PRO A 19 17.00 11.51 16.44
N TYR A 20 16.33 11.68 17.58
CA TYR A 20 16.87 12.38 18.73
C TYR A 20 18.11 11.67 19.31
N VAL A 21 18.01 10.36 19.51
CA VAL A 21 19.15 9.57 20.00
C VAL A 21 20.28 9.54 18.97
N SER A 22 19.97 9.46 17.67
CA SER A 22 21.00 9.59 16.63
C SER A 22 21.73 10.91 16.68
N MET A 23 21.01 12.02 16.88
CA MET A 23 21.61 13.33 17.07
C MET A 23 22.57 13.34 18.27
N LEU A 24 22.14 12.81 19.42
CA LEU A 24 22.92 12.74 20.65
C LEU A 24 24.20 11.91 20.48
N ILE A 25 24.12 10.79 19.73
CA ILE A 25 25.29 9.97 19.41
C ILE A 25 26.33 10.77 18.61
N PHE A 26 25.90 11.48 17.57
CA PHE A 26 26.82 12.22 16.72
C PHE A 26 27.32 13.53 17.34
N SER A 27 26.54 14.18 18.21
CA SER A 27 26.92 15.46 18.84
C SER A 27 27.74 15.31 20.10
N GLU A 28 27.52 14.24 20.89
CA GLU A 28 28.14 14.11 22.22
C GLU A 28 29.00 12.85 22.37
N VAL A 29 28.46 11.68 21.96
CA VAL A 29 29.09 10.39 22.25
C VAL A 29 30.31 10.15 21.38
N ILE A 30 30.23 10.40 20.08
CA ILE A 30 31.36 10.22 19.17
C ILE A 30 32.49 11.19 19.47
N PRO A 31 32.23 12.50 19.70
CA PRO A 31 33.30 13.44 20.06
C PRO A 31 33.94 13.19 21.43
N SER A 32 33.17 12.67 22.40
CA SER A 32 33.71 12.39 23.74
C SER A 32 34.70 11.20 23.76
N GLY A 33 34.62 10.28 22.78
CA GLY A 33 35.46 9.09 22.71
C GLY A 33 35.22 8.10 23.86
N ASP A 34 34.20 8.26 24.67
CA ASP A 34 33.91 7.44 25.84
C ASP A 34 33.10 6.20 25.48
N ALA A 35 33.78 5.06 25.33
CA ALA A 35 33.18 3.78 24.98
C ALA A 35 32.11 3.31 26.00
N ASN A 36 32.18 3.77 27.27
CA ASN A 36 31.24 3.35 28.29
C ASN A 36 29.79 3.90 28.06
N GLN A 37 29.64 4.96 27.27
CA GLN A 37 28.34 5.51 26.93
C GLN A 37 27.61 4.73 25.81
N ILE A 38 28.31 3.90 25.06
CA ILE A 38 27.74 3.14 23.94
C ILE A 38 26.76 2.08 24.44
N ILE A 39 27.08 1.38 25.52
CA ILE A 39 26.24 0.29 26.05
C ILE A 39 24.87 0.80 26.52
N PRO A 40 24.78 1.85 27.38
CA PRO A 40 23.50 2.41 27.79
C PRO A 40 22.63 2.87 26.61
N ILE A 41 23.25 3.50 25.62
CA ILE A 41 22.52 3.98 24.42
C ILE A 41 22.01 2.80 23.57
N ALA A 42 22.80 1.76 23.42
CA ALA A 42 22.37 0.55 22.70
C ALA A 42 21.18 -0.13 23.41
N VAL A 43 21.23 -0.25 24.74
CA VAL A 43 20.12 -0.78 25.55
C VAL A 43 18.87 0.09 25.41
N LEU A 44 19.03 1.39 25.41
CA LEU A 44 17.95 2.37 25.28
C LEU A 44 17.31 2.29 23.89
N LEU A 45 18.10 2.19 22.81
CA LEU A 45 17.59 1.99 21.45
C LEU A 45 16.88 0.65 21.31
N PHE A 46 17.44 -0.41 21.91
CA PHE A 46 16.81 -1.73 21.88
C PHE A 46 15.46 -1.73 22.61
N SER A 47 15.38 -1.10 23.78
CA SER A 47 14.13 -0.99 24.54
C SER A 47 13.07 -0.17 23.77
N ALA A 48 13.49 0.92 23.11
CA ALA A 48 12.63 1.69 22.24
C ALA A 48 12.12 0.88 21.03
N ALA A 49 12.98 0.09 20.42
CA ALA A 49 12.59 -0.78 19.30
C ALA A 49 11.57 -1.86 19.72
N VAL A 50 11.75 -2.47 20.89
CA VAL A 50 10.78 -3.41 21.46
C VAL A 50 9.46 -2.71 21.76
N GLY A 51 9.50 -1.52 22.37
CA GLY A 51 8.31 -0.71 22.66
C GLY A 51 7.55 -0.35 21.37
N LEU A 52 8.24 0.12 20.33
CA LEU A 52 7.68 0.38 19.02
C LEU A 52 6.99 -0.85 18.45
N THR A 53 7.65 -2.00 18.48
CA THR A 53 7.10 -3.25 17.95
C THR A 53 5.80 -3.63 18.66
N MET A 54 5.76 -3.51 19.99
CA MET A 54 4.54 -3.80 20.76
C MET A 54 3.38 -2.86 20.41
N VAL A 55 3.67 -1.56 20.25
CA VAL A 55 2.65 -0.59 19.87
C VAL A 55 2.16 -0.82 18.43
N TYR A 56 3.06 -1.19 17.50
CA TYR A 56 2.67 -1.58 16.13
C TYR A 56 1.78 -2.82 16.11
N ILE A 57 2.09 -3.85 16.91
CA ILE A 57 1.25 -5.04 17.03
C ILE A 57 -0.13 -4.66 17.57
N ALA A 58 -0.21 -3.91 18.65
CA ALA A 58 -1.47 -3.45 19.22
C ALA A 58 -2.31 -2.66 18.22
N ARG A 59 -1.67 -1.71 17.50
CA ARG A 59 -2.31 -0.93 16.43
C ARG A 59 -2.87 -1.84 15.33
N ASN A 60 -2.07 -2.77 14.84
CA ASN A 60 -2.48 -3.64 13.74
C ASN A 60 -3.63 -4.58 14.15
N LEU A 61 -3.65 -5.08 15.38
CA LEU A 61 -4.76 -5.86 15.93
C LEU A 61 -6.06 -5.05 15.97
N VAL A 62 -5.99 -3.78 16.37
CA VAL A 62 -7.18 -2.91 16.40
C VAL A 62 -7.67 -2.61 14.99
N VAL A 63 -6.76 -2.34 14.03
CA VAL A 63 -7.11 -2.14 12.61
C VAL A 63 -7.74 -3.40 12.03
N ALA A 64 -7.20 -4.59 12.32
CA ALA A 64 -7.77 -5.87 11.89
C ALA A 64 -9.19 -6.06 12.45
N ARG A 65 -9.40 -5.77 13.73
CA ARG A 65 -10.73 -5.88 14.35
C ARG A 65 -11.78 -4.96 13.72
N ILE A 66 -11.40 -3.73 13.40
CA ILE A 66 -12.30 -2.79 12.71
C ILE A 66 -12.60 -3.27 11.31
N LYS A 67 -11.59 -3.76 10.58
CA LYS A 67 -11.76 -4.37 9.27
C LYS A 67 -12.78 -5.49 9.31
N ASP A 68 -12.62 -6.45 10.24
CA ASP A 68 -13.50 -7.60 10.37
C ASP A 68 -14.94 -7.17 10.72
N MET A 69 -15.09 -6.17 11.59
CA MET A 69 -16.39 -5.62 11.96
C MET A 69 -17.11 -4.96 10.78
N VAL A 70 -16.37 -4.16 9.98
CA VAL A 70 -16.92 -3.52 8.78
C VAL A 70 -17.26 -4.57 7.72
N GLU A 71 -16.40 -5.57 7.53
CA GLU A 71 -16.63 -6.66 6.57
C GLU A 71 -17.86 -7.46 6.93
N TYR A 72 -18.02 -7.83 8.19
CA TYR A 72 -19.21 -8.56 8.68
C TYR A 72 -20.47 -7.73 8.49
N ALA A 73 -20.48 -6.46 8.88
CA ALA A 73 -21.62 -5.58 8.72
C ALA A 73 -22.01 -5.40 7.24
N LEU A 74 -21.02 -5.26 6.37
CA LEU A 74 -21.25 -5.12 4.92
C LEU A 74 -21.78 -6.41 4.31
N GLN A 75 -21.20 -7.58 4.62
CA GLN A 75 -21.67 -8.86 4.12
C GLN A 75 -23.12 -9.13 4.54
N THR A 76 -23.44 -8.87 5.81
CA THR A 76 -24.80 -9.01 6.33
C THR A 76 -25.78 -8.08 5.63
N ALA A 77 -25.43 -6.83 5.45
CA ALA A 77 -26.26 -5.84 4.75
C ALA A 77 -26.47 -6.21 3.26
N LEU A 78 -25.40 -6.65 2.59
CA LEU A 78 -25.48 -7.09 1.20
C LEU A 78 -26.36 -8.33 1.04
N MET A 79 -26.21 -9.32 1.93
CA MET A 79 -27.02 -10.53 1.87
C MET A 79 -28.49 -10.24 2.15
N SER A 80 -28.78 -9.43 3.17
CA SER A 80 -30.14 -8.97 3.46
C SER A 80 -30.76 -8.25 2.27
N ARG A 81 -30.01 -7.34 1.64
CA ARG A 81 -30.48 -6.61 0.47
C ARG A 81 -30.74 -7.54 -0.72
N LEU A 82 -29.86 -8.50 -0.95
CA LEU A 82 -29.99 -9.46 -2.03
C LEU A 82 -31.27 -10.32 -1.88
N LEU A 83 -31.55 -10.80 -0.67
CA LEU A 83 -32.72 -11.62 -0.36
C LEU A 83 -34.03 -10.82 -0.50
N GLN A 84 -33.99 -9.50 -0.32
CA GLN A 84 -35.15 -8.61 -0.49
C GLN A 84 -35.36 -8.17 -1.94
N MET A 85 -34.44 -8.50 -2.86
CA MET A 85 -34.59 -8.10 -4.27
C MET A 85 -35.70 -8.90 -4.97
N PRO A 86 -36.48 -8.25 -5.86
CA PRO A 86 -37.53 -8.93 -6.61
C PRO A 86 -36.93 -9.99 -7.56
N THR A 87 -37.68 -11.06 -7.76
CA THR A 87 -37.29 -12.21 -8.60
C THR A 87 -36.96 -11.84 -10.06
N THR A 88 -37.48 -10.73 -10.54
CA THR A 88 -37.18 -10.18 -11.87
C THR A 88 -35.70 -9.75 -12.02
N PHE A 89 -35.08 -9.31 -10.92
CA PHE A 89 -33.66 -8.97 -10.90
C PHE A 89 -32.78 -10.22 -10.86
N THR A 90 -33.10 -11.17 -9.99
CA THR A 90 -32.32 -12.41 -9.83
C THR A 90 -32.32 -13.29 -11.07
N LYS A 91 -33.39 -13.27 -11.87
CA LYS A 91 -33.47 -14.01 -13.16
C LYS A 91 -32.49 -13.51 -14.23
N ARG A 92 -31.96 -12.28 -14.11
CA ARG A 92 -30.97 -11.71 -15.05
C ARG A 92 -29.53 -12.20 -14.82
N PHE A 93 -29.28 -12.81 -13.69
CA PHE A 93 -27.95 -13.25 -13.29
C PHE A 93 -27.95 -14.74 -12.96
N THR A 94 -26.88 -15.43 -13.31
CA THR A 94 -26.72 -16.81 -12.81
C THR A 94 -26.39 -16.78 -11.31
N PRO A 95 -26.77 -17.81 -10.55
CA PRO A 95 -26.44 -17.89 -9.13
C PRO A 95 -24.92 -17.74 -8.88
N GLY A 96 -24.08 -18.30 -9.76
CA GLY A 96 -22.64 -18.18 -9.68
C GLY A 96 -22.12 -16.76 -9.91
N ASP A 97 -22.71 -16.00 -10.86
CA ASP A 97 -22.34 -14.61 -11.11
C ASP A 97 -22.70 -13.72 -9.91
N LEU A 98 -23.88 -13.96 -9.33
CA LEU A 98 -24.35 -13.23 -8.15
C LEU A 98 -23.43 -13.47 -6.94
N SER A 99 -23.08 -14.74 -6.69
CA SER A 99 -22.17 -15.14 -5.62
C SER A 99 -20.77 -14.54 -5.82
N ASN A 100 -20.24 -14.55 -7.05
CA ASN A 100 -18.92 -14.01 -7.35
C ASN A 100 -18.87 -12.47 -7.18
N ARG A 101 -19.95 -11.77 -7.53
CA ARG A 101 -20.08 -10.33 -7.30
C ARG A 101 -20.12 -9.98 -5.81
N LEU A 102 -20.85 -10.77 -5.01
CA LEU A 102 -20.87 -10.62 -3.55
C LEU A 102 -19.47 -10.82 -2.94
N LEU A 103 -18.78 -11.88 -3.32
CA LEU A 103 -17.43 -12.16 -2.84
C LEU A 103 -16.42 -11.09 -3.30
N SER A 104 -16.55 -10.57 -4.51
CA SER A 104 -15.68 -9.50 -5.00
C SER A 104 -15.92 -8.17 -4.28
N LEU A 105 -17.16 -7.83 -3.97
CA LEU A 105 -17.50 -6.66 -3.17
C LEU A 105 -16.94 -6.75 -1.75
N SER A 106 -17.03 -7.93 -1.13
CA SER A 106 -16.45 -8.19 0.19
C SER A 106 -14.92 -7.99 0.18
N ARG A 107 -14.22 -8.57 -0.81
CA ARG A 107 -12.76 -8.40 -0.95
C ARG A 107 -12.35 -6.93 -1.17
N VAL A 108 -13.08 -6.21 -2.02
CA VAL A 108 -12.82 -4.79 -2.29
C VAL A 108 -13.02 -3.97 -1.03
N SER A 109 -14.12 -4.18 -0.33
CA SER A 109 -14.43 -3.47 0.92
C SER A 109 -13.39 -3.73 2.01
N SER A 110 -13.01 -4.98 2.20
CA SER A 110 -11.98 -5.39 3.18
C SER A 110 -10.64 -4.71 2.91
N ASN A 111 -10.19 -4.73 1.65
CA ASN A 111 -8.93 -4.10 1.25
C ASN A 111 -8.99 -2.57 1.35
N LEU A 112 -10.12 -1.96 0.94
CA LEU A 112 -10.30 -0.52 1.05
C LEU A 112 -10.30 -0.07 2.51
N THR A 113 -11.03 -0.76 3.39
CA THR A 113 -11.11 -0.40 4.81
C THR A 113 -9.75 -0.50 5.49
N ALA A 114 -9.00 -1.59 5.27
CA ALA A 114 -7.68 -1.78 5.88
C ALA A 114 -6.67 -0.74 5.37
N ASN A 115 -6.59 -0.53 4.05
CA ASN A 115 -5.67 0.41 3.44
C ASN A 115 -6.03 1.86 3.79
N PHE A 116 -7.32 2.21 3.75
CA PHE A 116 -7.79 3.54 4.10
C PHE A 116 -7.47 3.88 5.57
N LEU A 117 -7.78 2.97 6.48
CA LEU A 117 -7.54 3.18 7.90
C LEU A 117 -6.04 3.31 8.20
N SER A 118 -5.22 2.43 7.61
CA SER A 118 -3.77 2.49 7.77
C SER A 118 -3.18 3.78 7.17
N THR A 119 -3.64 4.19 5.99
CA THR A 119 -3.17 5.42 5.32
C THR A 119 -3.60 6.66 6.10
N LEU A 120 -4.85 6.71 6.58
CA LEU A 120 -5.36 7.81 7.38
C LEU A 120 -4.52 8.00 8.66
N LEU A 121 -4.23 6.90 9.36
CA LEU A 121 -3.39 6.94 10.56
C LEU A 121 -1.97 7.41 10.23
N THR A 122 -1.36 6.87 9.19
CA THR A 122 -0.02 7.30 8.76
C THR A 122 0.00 8.77 8.38
N PHE A 123 -1.03 9.26 7.69
CA PHE A 123 -1.17 10.67 7.35
C PHE A 123 -1.25 11.57 8.60
N LEU A 124 -2.11 11.21 9.56
CA LEU A 124 -2.23 11.97 10.81
C LEU A 124 -0.91 12.05 11.58
N PHE A 125 -0.16 10.94 11.64
CA PHE A 125 1.12 10.93 12.36
C PHE A 125 2.27 11.56 11.57
N SER A 126 2.16 11.68 10.25
CA SER A 126 3.14 12.40 9.45
C SER A 126 3.22 13.90 9.81
N PHE A 127 2.14 14.48 10.35
CA PHE A 127 2.17 15.87 10.86
C PHE A 127 3.09 16.03 12.07
N VAL A 128 3.18 15.02 12.93
CA VAL A 128 4.09 15.04 14.08
C VAL A 128 5.54 15.04 13.60
N MET A 129 5.85 14.21 12.58
CA MET A 129 7.18 14.21 11.97
C MET A 129 7.50 15.51 11.22
N ALA A 130 6.50 16.08 10.55
CA ALA A 130 6.65 17.38 9.90
C ALA A 130 6.93 18.50 10.92
N ALA A 131 6.25 18.51 12.07
CA ALA A 131 6.51 19.46 13.13
C ALA A 131 7.95 19.37 13.65
N GLN A 132 8.47 18.15 13.85
CA GLN A 132 9.87 17.94 14.24
C GLN A 132 10.83 18.51 13.20
N PHE A 133 10.55 18.31 11.91
CA PHE A 133 11.36 18.87 10.83
C PHE A 133 11.39 20.41 10.86
N PHE A 134 10.27 21.06 11.19
CA PHE A 134 10.20 22.51 11.35
C PHE A 134 10.99 23.03 12.57
N ILE A 135 11.00 22.28 13.68
CA ILE A 135 11.70 22.67 14.91
C ILE A 135 13.23 22.55 14.76
N TYR A 136 13.70 21.47 14.15
CA TYR A 136 15.14 21.15 14.07
C TYR A 136 15.77 21.50 12.70
N GLY A 137 14.98 21.87 11.69
CA GLY A 137 15.45 22.01 10.31
C GLY A 137 16.40 23.20 10.06
N GLY A 138 16.34 24.26 10.90
CA GLY A 138 17.23 25.44 10.73
C GLY A 138 17.34 25.90 9.26
N PRO A 139 18.57 26.21 8.77
CA PRO A 139 18.78 26.63 7.38
C PRO A 139 18.50 25.53 6.34
N LEU A 140 18.52 24.24 6.75
CA LEU A 140 18.22 23.10 5.89
C LEU A 140 16.72 22.93 5.62
N LEU A 141 15.86 23.67 6.32
CA LEU A 141 14.40 23.59 6.16
C LEU A 141 13.97 23.91 4.72
N TYR A 142 14.55 24.94 4.08
CA TYR A 142 14.20 25.31 2.71
C TYR A 142 14.57 24.23 1.71
N THR A 143 15.75 23.63 1.83
CA THR A 143 16.21 22.53 0.97
C THR A 143 15.32 21.30 1.15
N GLY A 144 14.93 20.99 2.38
CA GLY A 144 14.03 19.91 2.69
C GLY A 144 12.63 20.10 2.09
N ILE A 145 12.06 21.29 2.17
CA ILE A 145 10.75 21.58 1.55
C ILE A 145 10.81 21.39 0.03
N ILE A 146 11.86 21.89 -0.65
CA ILE A 146 12.04 21.70 -2.08
C ILE A 146 12.08 20.21 -2.44
N VAL A 147 12.84 19.43 -1.70
CA VAL A 147 12.95 17.97 -1.92
C VAL A 147 11.60 17.27 -1.74
N VAL A 148 10.84 17.64 -0.71
CA VAL A 148 9.48 17.11 -0.47
C VAL A 148 8.55 17.45 -1.64
N LEU A 149 8.57 18.68 -2.14
CA LEU A 149 7.76 19.08 -3.29
C LEU A 149 8.11 18.29 -4.55
N ILE A 150 9.41 18.14 -4.86
CA ILE A 150 9.87 17.32 -5.98
C ILE A 150 9.35 15.87 -5.82
N ARG A 151 9.43 15.32 -4.61
CA ARG A 151 8.96 13.96 -4.33
C ARG A 151 7.45 13.80 -4.50
N ILE A 152 6.65 14.79 -4.07
CA ILE A 152 5.19 14.78 -4.25
C ILE A 152 4.85 14.79 -5.76
N VAL A 153 5.48 15.66 -6.55
CA VAL A 153 5.27 15.69 -8.01
C VAL A 153 5.64 14.35 -8.65
N ALA A 154 6.79 13.78 -8.28
CA ALA A 154 7.22 12.48 -8.77
C ALA A 154 6.22 11.37 -8.43
N LEU A 155 5.69 11.33 -7.20
CA LEU A 155 4.68 10.36 -6.77
C LEU A 155 3.36 10.49 -7.54
N ILE A 156 2.92 11.72 -7.84
CA ILE A 156 1.71 11.96 -8.64
C ILE A 156 1.90 11.42 -10.05
N LEU A 157 3.03 11.69 -10.69
CA LEU A 157 3.36 11.20 -12.03
C LEU A 157 3.45 9.67 -12.05
N GLU A 158 4.14 9.07 -11.08
CA GLU A 158 4.25 7.61 -10.91
C GLU A 158 2.87 6.96 -10.75
N SER A 159 2.03 7.52 -9.88
CA SER A 159 0.68 7.04 -9.63
C SER A 159 -0.19 7.10 -10.89
N HIS A 160 -0.14 8.20 -11.63
CA HIS A 160 -0.91 8.37 -12.88
C HIS A 160 -0.49 7.35 -13.95
N TYR A 161 0.82 7.16 -14.11
CA TYR A 161 1.36 6.18 -15.05
C TYR A 161 0.97 4.75 -14.68
N THR A 162 1.21 4.37 -13.43
CA THR A 162 0.91 3.02 -12.91
C THR A 162 -0.59 2.71 -13.03
N GLN A 163 -1.47 3.66 -12.69
CA GLN A 163 -2.91 3.47 -12.82
C GLN A 163 -3.36 3.25 -14.26
N LYS A 164 -2.80 4.02 -15.23
CA LYS A 164 -3.13 3.86 -16.65
C LYS A 164 -2.78 2.46 -17.15
N VAL A 165 -1.60 1.98 -16.79
CA VAL A 165 -1.10 0.68 -17.16
C VAL A 165 -1.93 -0.43 -16.50
N GLN A 166 -2.19 -0.32 -15.19
CA GLN A 166 -2.96 -1.31 -14.44
C GLN A 166 -4.40 -1.47 -14.93
N ARG A 167 -5.03 -0.37 -15.37
CA ARG A 167 -6.38 -0.43 -15.95
C ARG A 167 -6.43 -1.29 -17.21
N SER A 168 -5.44 -1.18 -18.08
CA SER A 168 -5.37 -1.95 -19.32
C SER A 168 -5.16 -3.44 -19.07
N VAL A 169 -4.34 -3.81 -18.09
CA VAL A 169 -4.15 -5.21 -17.65
C VAL A 169 -5.40 -5.79 -17.03
N ASN A 170 -6.02 -5.06 -16.13
CA ASN A 170 -7.24 -5.52 -15.45
C ASN A 170 -8.38 -5.73 -16.45
N ALA A 171 -8.53 -4.85 -17.46
CA ALA A 171 -9.55 -4.99 -18.50
C ALA A 171 -9.32 -6.25 -19.35
N SER A 172 -8.07 -6.54 -19.75
CA SER A 172 -7.71 -7.73 -20.50
C SER A 172 -7.89 -9.00 -19.67
N GLY A 173 -7.46 -9.00 -18.42
CA GLY A 173 -7.65 -10.11 -17.49
C GLY A 173 -9.11 -10.44 -17.23
N SER A 174 -9.97 -9.42 -17.09
CA SER A 174 -11.42 -9.63 -16.88
C SER A 174 -12.09 -10.27 -18.09
N ARG A 175 -11.69 -9.91 -19.33
CA ARG A 175 -12.18 -10.55 -20.57
C ARG A 175 -11.77 -12.01 -20.62
N LEU A 176 -10.53 -12.32 -20.29
CA LEU A 176 -10.02 -13.68 -20.25
C LEU A 176 -10.77 -14.55 -19.25
N LEU A 177 -10.99 -14.04 -18.03
CA LEU A 177 -11.78 -14.73 -17.00
C LEU A 177 -13.22 -14.98 -17.47
N GLY A 178 -13.89 -14.00 -18.07
CA GLY A 178 -15.23 -14.16 -18.62
C GLY A 178 -15.29 -15.27 -19.69
N MET A 179 -14.27 -15.34 -20.55
CA MET A 179 -14.15 -16.40 -21.56
C MET A 179 -13.91 -17.79 -20.93
N LEU A 180 -13.03 -17.89 -19.92
CA LEU A 180 -12.82 -19.15 -19.19
C LEU A 180 -14.13 -19.64 -18.55
N PHE A 181 -14.90 -18.76 -17.91
CA PHE A 181 -16.21 -19.14 -17.36
C PHE A 181 -17.17 -19.64 -18.44
N ALA A 182 -17.22 -18.99 -19.61
CA ALA A 182 -18.06 -19.41 -20.71
C ALA A 182 -17.64 -20.81 -21.26
N LEU A 183 -16.33 -21.07 -21.38
CA LEU A 183 -15.79 -22.35 -21.81
C LEU A 183 -16.10 -23.46 -20.78
N PHE A 184 -15.91 -23.21 -19.48
CA PHE A 184 -16.22 -24.19 -18.44
C PHE A 184 -17.72 -24.46 -18.32
N SER A 185 -18.55 -23.44 -18.42
CA SER A 185 -20.01 -23.61 -18.44
C SER A 185 -20.51 -24.40 -19.65
N GLY A 186 -19.81 -24.28 -20.78
CA GLY A 186 -20.12 -24.99 -22.03
C GLY A 186 -19.32 -26.27 -22.26
N ILE A 187 -18.57 -26.78 -21.29
CA ILE A 187 -17.61 -27.87 -21.47
C ILE A 187 -18.28 -29.16 -21.96
N GLN A 188 -19.48 -29.45 -21.50
CA GLN A 188 -20.26 -30.59 -21.90
C GLN A 188 -20.59 -30.55 -23.41
N LYS A 189 -20.99 -29.38 -23.90
CA LYS A 189 -21.26 -29.14 -25.32
C LYS A 189 -19.99 -29.22 -26.16
N ILE A 190 -18.89 -28.66 -25.68
CA ILE A 190 -17.58 -28.71 -26.34
C ILE A 190 -17.14 -30.17 -26.51
N LYS A 191 -17.30 -30.98 -25.46
CA LYS A 191 -16.95 -32.41 -25.45
C LYS A 191 -17.85 -33.23 -26.39
N THR A 192 -19.16 -33.00 -26.37
CA THR A 192 -20.09 -33.74 -27.24
C THR A 192 -19.96 -33.39 -28.72
N THR A 193 -19.50 -32.16 -29.03
CA THR A 193 -19.32 -31.74 -30.45
C THR A 193 -17.88 -31.92 -30.96
N GLY A 194 -16.94 -32.41 -30.14
CA GLY A 194 -15.53 -32.57 -30.51
C GLY A 194 -14.85 -31.25 -30.88
N SER A 195 -15.31 -30.10 -30.29
CA SER A 195 -14.83 -28.77 -30.68
C SER A 195 -13.74 -28.21 -29.77
N GLU A 196 -12.99 -29.07 -29.07
CA GLU A 196 -11.96 -28.67 -28.08
C GLU A 196 -10.88 -27.80 -28.76
N PHE A 197 -10.46 -28.13 -29.97
CA PHE A 197 -9.43 -27.37 -30.68
C PHE A 197 -9.88 -25.94 -31.01
N ARG A 198 -11.14 -25.77 -31.38
CA ARG A 198 -11.74 -24.43 -31.62
C ARG A 198 -11.83 -23.62 -30.35
N ALA A 199 -12.25 -24.24 -29.24
CA ALA A 199 -12.33 -23.61 -27.91
C ALA A 199 -10.94 -23.17 -27.44
N PHE A 200 -9.93 -24.04 -27.58
CA PHE A 200 -8.54 -23.72 -27.26
C PHE A 200 -8.00 -22.57 -28.15
N TYR A 201 -8.27 -22.59 -29.45
CA TYR A 201 -7.84 -21.50 -30.33
C TYR A 201 -8.44 -20.15 -29.94
N GLN A 202 -9.72 -20.11 -29.59
CA GLN A 202 -10.36 -18.87 -29.11
C GLN A 202 -9.75 -18.38 -27.79
N TRP A 203 -9.48 -19.30 -26.87
CA TRP A 203 -8.81 -18.97 -25.63
C TRP A 203 -7.39 -18.45 -25.89
N ALA A 204 -6.60 -19.12 -26.68
CA ALA A 204 -5.23 -18.72 -27.02
C ALA A 204 -5.20 -17.32 -27.68
N LYS A 205 -6.15 -17.04 -28.57
CA LYS A 205 -6.31 -15.72 -29.21
C LYS A 205 -6.66 -14.62 -28.21
N ALA A 206 -7.42 -14.93 -27.16
CA ALA A 206 -7.75 -13.97 -26.10
C ALA A 206 -6.61 -13.84 -25.07
N TYR A 207 -5.84 -14.91 -24.86
CA TYR A 207 -4.72 -14.95 -23.93
C TYR A 207 -3.49 -14.20 -24.45
N ALA A 208 -3.18 -14.34 -25.75
CA ALA A 208 -1.99 -13.74 -26.34
C ALA A 208 -1.84 -12.23 -26.11
N PRO A 209 -2.87 -11.37 -26.27
CA PRO A 209 -2.77 -9.96 -25.94
C PRO A 209 -2.54 -9.72 -24.43
N THR A 210 -3.16 -10.54 -23.57
CA THR A 210 -3.02 -10.41 -22.10
C THR A 210 -1.58 -10.69 -21.70
N GLU A 211 -0.95 -11.70 -22.29
CA GLU A 211 0.46 -12.03 -22.05
C GLU A 211 1.41 -10.96 -22.60
N GLN A 212 1.14 -10.42 -23.80
CA GLN A 212 1.92 -9.33 -24.36
C GLN A 212 1.86 -8.06 -23.47
N TYR A 213 0.69 -7.75 -22.92
CA TYR A 213 0.55 -6.64 -21.97
C TYR A 213 1.26 -6.97 -20.65
N SER A 214 1.14 -8.18 -20.15
CA SER A 214 1.78 -8.62 -18.91
C SER A 214 3.31 -8.67 -19.05
N SER A 215 3.86 -9.07 -20.20
CA SER A 215 5.31 -9.14 -20.41
C SER A 215 5.96 -7.80 -20.75
N ARG A 216 5.25 -6.87 -21.41
CA ARG A 216 5.75 -5.50 -21.68
C ARG A 216 5.62 -4.57 -20.47
N GLN A 217 4.69 -4.87 -19.57
CA GLN A 217 4.47 -4.10 -18.35
C GLN A 217 5.66 -4.10 -17.39
N PRO A 218 6.32 -5.25 -17.11
CA PRO A 218 7.45 -5.22 -16.19
C PRO A 218 8.52 -4.23 -16.63
N LEU A 219 8.87 -4.14 -17.91
CA LEU A 219 9.91 -3.21 -18.37
C LEU A 219 9.56 -1.76 -18.05
N ALA A 220 8.36 -1.30 -18.41
CA ALA A 220 7.93 0.06 -18.13
C ALA A 220 7.77 0.32 -16.62
N SER A 221 7.24 -0.65 -15.85
CA SER A 221 7.16 -0.53 -14.39
C SER A 221 8.52 -0.61 -13.72
N PHE A 222 9.48 -1.38 -14.25
CA PHE A 222 10.86 -1.38 -13.76
C PHE A 222 11.54 -0.02 -13.92
N TYR A 223 11.38 0.66 -15.06
CA TYR A 223 11.90 2.01 -15.24
C TYR A 223 11.29 2.99 -14.25
N VAL A 224 9.96 3.00 -14.13
CA VAL A 224 9.26 3.89 -13.18
C VAL A 224 9.66 3.57 -11.74
N THR A 225 9.72 2.30 -11.38
CA THR A 225 10.13 1.85 -10.06
C THR A 225 11.62 2.16 -9.81
N GLY A 226 12.49 1.95 -10.81
CA GLY A 226 13.91 2.30 -10.74
C GLY A 226 14.14 3.78 -10.48
N VAL A 227 13.46 4.65 -11.23
CA VAL A 227 13.49 6.11 -11.00
C VAL A 227 12.99 6.46 -9.60
N SER A 228 11.92 5.82 -9.14
CA SER A 228 11.39 6.03 -7.78
C SER A 228 12.37 5.61 -6.69
N TYR A 229 13.14 4.53 -6.90
CA TYR A 229 14.21 4.13 -5.98
C TYR A 229 15.36 5.12 -5.98
N CYS A 230 15.81 5.61 -7.14
CA CYS A 230 16.82 6.67 -7.23
C CYS A 230 16.36 7.93 -6.49
N LEU A 231 15.10 8.33 -6.67
CA LEU A 231 14.51 9.48 -6.00
C LEU A 231 14.40 9.32 -4.47
N LYS A 232 14.46 8.09 -3.93
CA LYS A 232 14.53 7.87 -2.47
C LYS A 232 15.85 8.32 -1.85
N PHE A 233 16.94 8.30 -2.61
CA PHE A 233 18.25 8.77 -2.15
C PHE A 233 18.45 10.29 -2.33
N LEU A 234 17.62 10.92 -3.15
CA LEU A 234 17.70 12.35 -3.44
C LEU A 234 17.66 13.22 -2.17
N PRO A 235 16.78 12.99 -1.18
CA PRO A 235 16.78 13.74 0.07
C PRO A 235 18.13 13.68 0.79
N MET A 236 18.74 12.51 0.87
CA MET A 236 20.03 12.32 1.55
C MET A 236 21.15 13.08 0.82
N ILE A 237 21.22 12.99 -0.51
CA ILE A 237 22.24 13.67 -1.31
C ILE A 237 22.10 15.20 -1.20
N VAL A 238 20.88 15.70 -1.34
CA VAL A 238 20.61 17.16 -1.31
C VAL A 238 20.84 17.72 0.10
N THR A 239 20.41 17.02 1.15
CA THR A 239 20.63 17.50 2.52
C THR A 239 22.11 17.48 2.91
N MET A 240 22.85 16.44 2.51
CA MET A 240 24.30 16.38 2.76
C MET A 240 25.07 17.46 1.99
N SER A 241 24.73 17.70 0.71
CA SER A 241 25.35 18.76 -0.07
C SER A 241 25.01 20.16 0.45
N ALA A 242 23.77 20.35 0.93
CA ALA A 242 23.37 21.60 1.54
C ALA A 242 24.05 21.83 2.90
N ALA A 243 24.17 20.79 3.73
CA ALA A 243 24.89 20.87 5.00
C ALA A 243 26.37 21.27 4.77
N TRP A 244 27.02 20.67 3.78
CA TRP A 244 28.38 21.05 3.41
C TRP A 244 28.46 22.51 2.93
N TYR A 245 27.50 22.99 2.14
CA TYR A 245 27.46 24.36 1.65
C TYR A 245 27.24 25.37 2.78
N TYR A 246 26.42 25.05 3.77
CA TYR A 246 26.17 25.93 4.93
C TYR A 246 27.23 25.80 6.02
N GLY A 247 28.20 24.89 5.88
CA GLY A 247 29.29 24.70 6.85
C GLY A 247 28.82 24.05 8.15
N LEU A 248 27.77 23.23 8.08
CA LEU A 248 27.17 22.51 9.23
C LEU A 248 27.75 21.12 9.37
#